data_188886d4dde0e4eb0655186c8d63b4d2
#
_entry.id   188886d4dde0e4eb0655186c8d63b4d2
#
_cell.length_a   1.000
_cell.length_b   1.000
_cell.length_c   1.000
_cell.angle_alpha   90.00
_cell.angle_beta   90.00
_cell.angle_gamma   90.00
#
_symmetry.space_group_name_H-M   'P 1'
#
loop_
_entity.id
_entity.type
_entity.pdbx_description
1 polymer ?
#
loop_
_entity_poly.entity_id
_entity_poly.type
_entity_poly.pdbx_seq_one_letter_code
_entity_poly.pdbx_strand_id
1 'polypeptide(L)'
;MDRRSFLAAGAIGALAGRTAFAQQNAWSEAAPVPYATQEVYPAAHNGRLYLAGGIAARMGVPYFTNRCVSYDPKTDAWRDEAPLPEDLHHVALVSSGSGLFAIGGFNGGYSHVWRMRDAVYQLAEDGWQPVAALPKPLAEGVATFGPTGLIHYASGQSPRGEANVERSDHTEVHDHWCFDPSDGQWRALAPIPTARNSATGGWQNGQLVVTGGRTASGNLAVTEVYDPKTDQWHAAAPLPLPQAGTAGAIARGRLHVFGGEIFTPEARVFAEAWRYQMDQDSWQPLPDMPTPRHGVGAVTLGDKIHVVGGATSPGGSGTSDKHEVLRLQAG
;
A
#
# COMPACT_ATOMS: atom_id res chain seq x y z
N MET A 1 -40.95 8.26 -47.44
CA MET A 1 -40.20 9.48 -47.60
C MET A 1 -39.92 9.98 -46.17
N ASP A 2 -38.83 9.96 -45.52
CA ASP A 2 -37.43 9.74 -45.85
C ASP A 2 -36.78 9.09 -44.64
N ARG A 3 -35.93 8.08 -44.88
CA ARG A 3 -35.16 7.37 -43.85
C ARG A 3 -33.87 8.17 -43.59
N ARG A 4 -33.71 8.74 -42.44
CA ARG A 4 -32.39 9.19 -41.98
C ARG A 4 -31.84 8.24 -40.93
N SER A 5 -30.92 7.42 -41.39
CA SER A 5 -30.05 6.56 -40.61
C SER A 5 -29.11 7.40 -39.76
N PHE A 6 -29.18 7.28 -38.43
CA PHE A 6 -28.12 7.76 -37.55
C PHE A 6 -27.07 6.66 -37.42
N LEU A 7 -25.94 6.86 -38.05
CA LEU A 7 -24.72 6.12 -37.82
C LEU A 7 -24.14 6.58 -36.46
N ALA A 8 -24.22 5.71 -35.47
CA ALA A 8 -23.42 5.84 -34.25
C ALA A 8 -21.97 5.46 -34.57
N ALA A 9 -21.11 6.45 -34.66
CA ALA A 9 -19.67 6.23 -34.73
C ALA A 9 -19.16 5.80 -33.35
N GLY A 10 -18.96 4.52 -33.17
CA GLY A 10 -18.23 3.99 -32.02
C GLY A 10 -16.76 4.41 -32.11
N ALA A 11 -16.32 5.25 -31.18
CA ALA A 11 -14.90 5.51 -30.99
C ALA A 11 -14.29 4.25 -30.35
N ILE A 12 -13.74 3.37 -31.19
CA ILE A 12 -12.79 2.34 -30.76
C ILE A 12 -11.48 3.09 -30.55
N GLY A 13 -11.21 3.44 -29.27
CA GLY A 13 -9.91 3.95 -28.86
C GLY A 13 -8.84 2.90 -29.15
N ALA A 14 -7.99 3.19 -30.13
CA ALA A 14 -6.83 2.40 -30.43
C ALA A 14 -5.92 2.35 -29.21
N LEU A 15 -5.89 1.22 -28.49
CA LEU A 15 -4.78 0.85 -27.62
C LEU A 15 -3.55 0.69 -28.53
N ALA A 16 -2.82 1.80 -28.73
CA ALA A 16 -1.56 1.81 -29.45
C ALA A 16 -0.64 0.77 -28.83
N GLY A 17 -0.19 -0.18 -29.63
CA GLY A 17 0.65 -1.28 -29.23
C GLY A 17 1.87 -0.79 -28.43
N ARG A 18 1.92 -1.15 -27.16
CA ARG A 18 3.11 -1.01 -26.31
C ARG A 18 4.21 -1.84 -26.97
N THR A 19 5.29 -1.20 -27.38
CA THR A 19 6.45 -1.91 -27.92
C THR A 19 7.06 -2.76 -26.81
N ALA A 20 6.90 -4.05 -26.88
CA ALA A 20 7.35 -5.04 -25.87
C ALA A 20 8.86 -4.95 -25.54
N PHE A 21 9.65 -4.36 -26.41
CA PHE A 21 11.13 -4.26 -26.28
C PHE A 21 11.60 -3.22 -25.26
N ALA A 22 10.86 -2.14 -25.00
CA ALA A 22 11.24 -1.13 -24.00
C ALA A 22 10.83 -1.57 -22.57
N GLN A 23 9.91 -2.51 -22.46
CA GLN A 23 9.33 -2.98 -21.21
C GLN A 23 10.26 -3.93 -20.43
N GLN A 24 11.02 -4.78 -21.14
CA GLN A 24 11.87 -5.80 -20.53
C GLN A 24 13.12 -5.26 -19.81
N ASN A 25 13.56 -4.05 -20.12
CA ASN A 25 14.78 -3.48 -19.53
C ASN A 25 14.54 -2.55 -18.32
N ALA A 26 13.28 -2.29 -17.96
CA ALA A 26 12.94 -1.41 -16.84
C ALA A 26 12.91 -2.15 -15.49
N TRP A 27 12.58 -3.43 -15.51
CA TRP A 27 12.52 -4.30 -14.34
C TRP A 27 13.73 -5.22 -14.23
N SER A 28 14.14 -5.51 -13.00
CA SER A 28 15.13 -6.54 -12.65
C SER A 28 14.71 -7.28 -11.43
N GLU A 29 15.21 -8.49 -11.20
CA GLU A 29 15.06 -9.20 -9.93
C GLU A 29 16.19 -8.79 -8.97
N ALA A 30 15.89 -8.84 -7.67
CA ALA A 30 16.84 -8.75 -6.56
C ALA A 30 16.72 -9.98 -5.68
N ALA A 31 17.59 -10.12 -4.67
CA ALA A 31 17.52 -11.23 -3.73
C ALA A 31 16.10 -11.40 -3.18
N PRO A 32 15.48 -12.60 -3.26
CA PRO A 32 14.10 -12.81 -2.83
C PRO A 32 13.94 -12.55 -1.34
N VAL A 33 12.72 -12.17 -0.93
CA VAL A 33 12.37 -12.06 0.48
C VAL A 33 12.62 -13.39 1.18
N PRO A 34 13.24 -13.45 2.37
CA PRO A 34 13.63 -14.71 3.03
C PRO A 34 12.47 -15.64 3.40
N TYR A 35 11.25 -15.20 3.20
CA TYR A 35 10.02 -15.99 3.37
C TYR A 35 8.92 -15.44 2.45
N ALA A 36 8.14 -16.34 1.86
CA ALA A 36 6.98 -15.93 1.08
C ALA A 36 5.97 -15.24 2.00
N THR A 37 5.54 -14.03 1.65
CA THR A 37 4.63 -13.22 2.46
C THR A 37 3.79 -12.27 1.62
N GLN A 38 2.58 -12.00 2.05
CA GLN A 38 1.65 -11.03 1.46
C GLN A 38 1.03 -10.15 2.55
N GLU A 39 0.30 -9.13 2.14
CA GLU A 39 -0.34 -8.14 3.01
C GLU A 39 0.69 -7.42 3.88
N VAL A 40 1.69 -6.87 3.19
CA VAL A 40 2.84 -6.18 3.78
C VAL A 40 2.91 -4.73 3.34
N TYR A 41 3.17 -3.84 4.29
CA TYR A 41 3.34 -2.39 4.06
C TYR A 41 4.73 -1.97 4.55
N PRO A 42 5.78 -2.18 3.73
CA PRO A 42 7.16 -1.92 4.10
C PRO A 42 7.51 -0.44 4.14
N ALA A 43 8.64 -0.11 4.78
CA ALA A 43 9.21 1.23 4.77
C ALA A 43 10.69 1.23 4.36
N ALA A 44 11.12 2.33 3.73
CA ALA A 44 12.53 2.64 3.60
C ALA A 44 13.02 3.35 4.88
N HIS A 45 14.04 2.80 5.55
CA HIS A 45 14.61 3.37 6.76
C HIS A 45 16.13 3.20 6.75
N ASN A 46 16.87 4.28 7.00
CA ASN A 46 18.34 4.28 7.04
C ASN A 46 18.99 3.61 5.80
N GLY A 47 18.44 3.86 4.61
CA GLY A 47 18.95 3.32 3.33
C GLY A 47 18.66 1.84 3.08
N ARG A 48 17.84 1.20 3.88
CA ARG A 48 17.40 -0.20 3.78
C ARG A 48 15.88 -0.27 3.60
N LEU A 49 15.40 -1.35 3.00
CA LEU A 49 13.97 -1.69 3.00
C LEU A 49 13.70 -2.56 4.22
N TYR A 50 12.75 -2.16 5.06
CA TYR A 50 12.25 -2.96 6.18
C TYR A 50 10.88 -3.54 5.84
N LEU A 51 10.71 -4.82 6.14
CA LEU A 51 9.46 -5.56 5.97
C LEU A 51 9.20 -6.33 7.26
N ALA A 52 8.00 -6.23 7.81
CA ALA A 52 7.64 -6.91 9.05
C ALA A 52 6.24 -7.52 8.97
N GLY A 53 6.07 -8.68 9.61
CA GLY A 53 4.80 -9.38 9.68
C GLY A 53 4.35 -9.95 8.33
N GLY A 54 3.04 -9.94 8.13
CA GLY A 54 2.37 -10.41 6.91
C GLY A 54 1.70 -11.78 7.09
N ILE A 55 0.92 -12.15 6.07
CA ILE A 55 0.41 -13.51 5.89
C ILE A 55 1.49 -14.27 5.12
N ALA A 56 2.28 -15.04 5.86
CA ALA A 56 3.35 -15.84 5.29
C ALA A 56 2.82 -17.20 4.81
N ALA A 57 3.58 -17.88 3.96
CA ALA A 57 3.27 -19.24 3.54
C ALA A 57 4.50 -20.15 3.60
N ARG A 58 4.30 -21.35 4.09
CA ARG A 58 5.30 -22.43 4.05
C ARG A 58 4.68 -23.68 3.43
N MET A 59 5.28 -24.15 2.35
CA MET A 59 4.75 -25.29 1.56
C MET A 59 3.27 -25.10 1.15
N GLY A 60 2.88 -23.85 0.83
CA GLY A 60 1.50 -23.50 0.44
C GLY A 60 0.51 -23.36 1.61
N VAL A 61 0.95 -23.57 2.87
CA VAL A 61 0.10 -23.38 4.05
C VAL A 61 0.33 -21.98 4.62
N PRO A 62 -0.73 -21.14 4.71
CA PRO A 62 -0.60 -19.81 5.28
C PRO A 62 -0.40 -19.86 6.80
N TYR A 63 0.38 -18.91 7.32
CA TYR A 63 0.54 -18.65 8.74
C TYR A 63 0.81 -17.16 8.96
N PHE A 64 0.56 -16.68 10.18
CA PHE A 64 0.87 -15.30 10.58
C PHE A 64 2.26 -15.27 11.22
N THR A 65 2.94 -14.14 11.09
CA THR A 65 4.31 -14.03 11.58
C THR A 65 4.60 -12.65 12.15
N ASN A 66 5.46 -12.62 13.17
CA ASN A 66 6.04 -11.39 13.72
C ASN A 66 7.43 -11.10 13.14
N ARG A 67 7.88 -11.88 12.18
CA ARG A 67 9.23 -11.75 11.61
C ARG A 67 9.43 -10.36 11.01
N CYS A 68 10.59 -9.76 11.28
CA CYS A 68 11.03 -8.51 10.68
C CYS A 68 12.36 -8.76 9.96
N VAL A 69 12.48 -8.26 8.73
CA VAL A 69 13.69 -8.41 7.91
C VAL A 69 14.03 -7.08 7.26
N SER A 70 15.32 -6.85 6.97
CA SER A 70 15.73 -5.70 6.18
C SER A 70 16.62 -6.09 5.00
N TYR A 71 16.43 -5.39 3.88
CA TYR A 71 17.21 -5.56 2.65
C TYR A 71 18.21 -4.42 2.48
N ASP A 72 19.44 -4.76 2.15
CA ASP A 72 20.51 -3.82 1.81
C ASP A 72 20.72 -3.80 0.29
N PRO A 73 20.42 -2.69 -0.40
CA PRO A 73 20.59 -2.61 -1.85
C PRO A 73 22.05 -2.58 -2.30
N LYS A 74 23.01 -2.35 -1.39
CA LYS A 74 24.45 -2.34 -1.72
C LYS A 74 25.02 -3.74 -1.83
N THR A 75 24.50 -4.68 -1.05
CA THR A 75 24.98 -6.07 -0.99
C THR A 75 24.00 -7.05 -1.62
N ASP A 76 22.82 -6.58 -2.05
CA ASP A 76 21.72 -7.41 -2.54
C ASP A 76 21.40 -8.55 -1.56
N ALA A 77 21.25 -8.22 -0.29
CA ALA A 77 21.05 -9.21 0.75
C ALA A 77 20.04 -8.78 1.81
N TRP A 78 19.28 -9.77 2.28
CA TRP A 78 18.38 -9.66 3.43
C TRP A 78 19.06 -10.12 4.72
N ARG A 79 18.63 -9.56 5.84
CA ARG A 79 18.97 -10.04 7.18
C ARG A 79 17.75 -10.01 8.08
N ASP A 80 17.76 -10.87 9.11
CA ASP A 80 16.75 -10.79 10.17
C ASP A 80 17.02 -9.56 11.06
N GLU A 81 15.92 -8.94 11.48
CA GLU A 81 15.88 -7.84 12.44
C GLU A 81 15.09 -8.30 13.69
N ALA A 82 15.05 -7.47 14.72
CA ALA A 82 14.23 -7.76 15.90
C ALA A 82 12.76 -7.99 15.48
N PRO A 83 12.13 -9.12 15.88
CA PRO A 83 10.75 -9.42 15.50
C PRO A 83 9.78 -8.46 16.18
N LEU A 84 8.59 -8.25 15.57
CA LEU A 84 7.48 -7.55 16.21
C LEU A 84 7.07 -8.27 17.50
N PRO A 85 6.49 -7.57 18.49
CA PRO A 85 6.04 -8.18 19.75
C PRO A 85 4.93 -9.22 19.59
N GLU A 86 4.19 -9.17 18.46
CA GLU A 86 3.08 -10.08 18.17
C GLU A 86 3.02 -10.39 16.66
N ASP A 87 2.37 -11.49 16.30
CA ASP A 87 2.12 -11.85 14.90
C ASP A 87 1.13 -10.86 14.31
N LEU A 88 1.57 -10.06 13.32
CA LEU A 88 0.74 -9.03 12.68
C LEU A 88 0.76 -9.18 11.16
N HIS A 89 -0.40 -8.95 10.52
CA HIS A 89 -0.50 -8.71 9.09
C HIS A 89 -1.19 -7.37 8.79
N HIS A 90 -0.97 -6.81 7.62
CA HIS A 90 -1.42 -5.46 7.26
C HIS A 90 -0.91 -4.38 8.24
N VAL A 91 0.14 -4.66 8.99
CA VAL A 91 0.80 -3.66 9.84
C VAL A 91 1.54 -2.66 8.97
N ALA A 92 1.28 -1.36 9.17
CA ALA A 92 1.93 -0.33 8.39
C ALA A 92 3.29 0.06 9.01
N LEU A 93 4.38 -0.13 8.25
CA LEU A 93 5.67 0.43 8.62
C LEU A 93 5.79 1.87 8.11
N VAL A 94 6.20 2.77 8.99
CA VAL A 94 6.43 4.18 8.65
C VAL A 94 7.76 4.65 9.21
N SER A 95 8.62 5.15 8.34
CA SER A 95 9.89 5.77 8.74
C SER A 95 9.72 7.28 8.91
N SER A 96 10.15 7.80 10.04
CA SER A 96 10.21 9.23 10.33
C SER A 96 11.63 9.65 10.71
N GLY A 97 11.83 10.93 10.96
CA GLY A 97 13.11 11.44 11.48
C GLY A 97 13.48 10.92 12.88
N SER A 98 12.51 10.45 13.65
CA SER A 98 12.68 9.89 15.01
C SER A 98 12.82 8.38 15.06
N GLY A 99 12.58 7.64 13.95
CA GLY A 99 12.71 6.20 13.93
C GLY A 99 11.77 5.49 12.96
N LEU A 100 11.72 4.17 13.06
CA LEU A 100 10.83 3.30 12.32
C LEU A 100 9.68 2.87 13.22
N PHE A 101 8.44 3.05 12.76
CA PHE A 101 7.20 2.73 13.46
C PHE A 101 6.45 1.58 12.78
N ALA A 102 5.78 0.76 13.59
CA ALA A 102 4.82 -0.25 13.14
C ALA A 102 3.45 0.10 13.75
N ILE A 103 2.43 0.27 12.90
CA ILE A 103 1.16 0.92 13.28
C ILE A 103 -0.01 0.03 12.91
N GLY A 104 -0.87 -0.31 13.90
CA GLY A 104 -2.14 -1.00 13.71
C GLY A 104 -2.00 -2.38 13.06
N GLY A 105 -2.87 -2.69 12.11
CA GLY A 105 -2.94 -3.99 11.45
C GLY A 105 -3.83 -4.99 12.19
N PHE A 106 -3.74 -6.27 11.79
CA PHE A 106 -4.48 -7.35 12.40
C PHE A 106 -3.54 -8.30 13.12
N ASN A 107 -3.90 -8.70 14.34
CA ASN A 107 -3.25 -9.82 15.01
C ASN A 107 -3.85 -11.12 14.47
N GLY A 108 -3.01 -11.97 13.91
CA GLY A 108 -3.41 -13.24 13.34
C GLY A 108 -3.21 -14.40 14.32
N GLY A 109 -4.21 -15.28 14.41
CA GLY A 109 -4.15 -16.50 15.21
C GLY A 109 -5.18 -17.50 14.74
N TYR A 110 -5.08 -18.76 15.17
CA TYR A 110 -5.99 -19.83 14.74
C TYR A 110 -7.47 -19.56 14.98
N SER A 111 -7.81 -18.74 15.99
CA SER A 111 -9.19 -18.43 16.37
C SER A 111 -9.62 -16.98 16.08
N HIS A 112 -8.74 -16.14 15.55
CA HIS A 112 -9.01 -14.72 15.35
C HIS A 112 -8.06 -14.11 14.33
N VAL A 113 -8.24 -14.47 13.08
CA VAL A 113 -7.41 -13.99 11.96
C VAL A 113 -7.46 -12.47 11.77
N TRP A 114 -8.59 -11.87 12.08
CA TRP A 114 -8.89 -10.47 11.76
C TRP A 114 -9.04 -9.58 13.00
N ARG A 115 -8.40 -9.94 14.12
CA ARG A 115 -8.43 -9.05 15.30
C ARG A 115 -7.61 -7.79 15.04
N MET A 116 -8.29 -6.68 14.84
CA MET A 116 -7.66 -5.40 14.57
C MET A 116 -6.98 -4.83 15.80
N ARG A 117 -5.81 -4.18 15.61
CA ARG A 117 -4.97 -3.63 16.68
C ARG A 117 -4.94 -2.10 16.60
N ASP A 118 -4.72 -1.52 17.75
CA ASP A 118 -4.46 -0.08 17.95
C ASP A 118 -3.00 0.20 18.34
N ALA A 119 -2.18 -0.83 18.48
CA ALA A 119 -0.79 -0.69 18.92
C ALA A 119 0.06 0.11 17.94
N VAL A 120 0.92 0.96 18.50
CA VAL A 120 2.00 1.66 17.79
C VAL A 120 3.32 1.28 18.44
N TYR A 121 4.16 0.60 17.68
CA TYR A 121 5.50 0.21 18.12
C TYR A 121 6.55 1.07 17.43
N GLN A 122 7.66 1.34 18.10
CA GLN A 122 8.85 1.95 17.55
C GLN A 122 10.04 1.00 17.67
N LEU A 123 10.84 0.88 16.62
CA LEU A 123 12.07 0.09 16.64
C LEU A 123 13.16 0.86 17.41
N ALA A 124 13.61 0.29 18.54
CA ALA A 124 14.72 0.72 19.37
C ALA A 124 15.90 -0.25 19.26
N GLU A 125 16.99 0.02 19.95
CA GLU A 125 18.20 -0.85 19.95
C GLU A 125 17.92 -2.26 20.48
N ASP A 126 17.05 -2.38 21.46
CA ASP A 126 16.67 -3.63 22.13
C ASP A 126 15.40 -4.28 21.53
N GLY A 127 14.91 -3.79 20.39
CA GLY A 127 13.75 -4.30 19.67
C GLY A 127 12.57 -3.33 19.65
N TRP A 128 11.41 -3.83 19.26
CA TRP A 128 10.20 -3.01 19.13
C TRP A 128 9.57 -2.70 20.48
N GLN A 129 9.38 -1.43 20.77
CA GLN A 129 8.79 -0.93 22.01
C GLN A 129 7.42 -0.31 21.74
N PRO A 130 6.39 -0.57 22.58
CA PRO A 130 5.11 0.13 22.49
C PRO A 130 5.31 1.59 22.90
N VAL A 131 4.93 2.54 22.03
CA VAL A 131 5.12 3.97 22.28
C VAL A 131 3.82 4.77 22.29
N ALA A 132 2.76 4.24 21.69
CA ALA A 132 1.44 4.87 21.67
C ALA A 132 0.36 3.82 21.33
N ALA A 133 -0.90 4.27 21.32
CA ALA A 133 -2.01 3.56 20.72
C ALA A 133 -2.75 4.49 19.74
N LEU A 134 -3.24 3.95 18.63
CA LEU A 134 -4.21 4.61 17.77
C LEU A 134 -5.47 4.97 18.60
N PRO A 135 -6.22 6.02 18.23
CA PRO A 135 -7.46 6.38 18.93
C PRO A 135 -8.52 5.28 18.94
N LYS A 136 -8.42 4.35 18.02
CA LYS A 136 -9.22 3.12 17.91
C LYS A 136 -8.44 2.08 17.08
N PRO A 137 -8.81 0.78 17.12
CA PRO A 137 -8.20 -0.21 16.24
C PRO A 137 -8.40 0.17 14.77
N LEU A 138 -7.32 0.17 13.98
CA LEU A 138 -7.32 0.51 12.55
C LEU A 138 -6.40 -0.43 11.76
N ALA A 139 -6.83 -0.82 10.56
CA ALA A 139 -6.04 -1.60 9.63
C ALA A 139 -6.36 -1.22 8.17
N GLU A 140 -5.49 -1.62 7.24
CA GLU A 140 -5.66 -1.41 5.79
C GLU A 140 -5.82 0.06 5.35
N GLY A 141 -5.40 1.01 6.20
CA GLY A 141 -5.33 2.43 5.87
C GLY A 141 -4.00 2.84 5.25
N VAL A 142 -3.94 4.07 4.79
CA VAL A 142 -2.71 4.67 4.25
C VAL A 142 -1.97 5.37 5.38
N ALA A 143 -0.84 4.80 5.80
CA ALA A 143 0.05 5.38 6.81
C ALA A 143 1.33 5.92 6.14
N THR A 144 1.69 7.17 6.41
CA THR A 144 2.85 7.81 5.78
C THR A 144 3.37 9.00 6.59
N PHE A 145 4.68 9.23 6.54
CA PHE A 145 5.31 10.38 7.18
C PHE A 145 5.24 11.61 6.28
N GLY A 146 4.70 12.69 6.80
CA GLY A 146 4.45 13.94 6.09
C GLY A 146 5.54 14.99 6.22
N PRO A 147 5.53 16.02 5.37
CA PRO A 147 6.51 17.11 5.37
C PRO A 147 6.44 18.01 6.62
N THR A 148 5.36 17.93 7.38
CA THR A 148 5.15 18.64 8.64
C THR A 148 5.80 17.95 9.84
N GLY A 149 6.46 16.79 9.64
CA GLY A 149 7.07 16.02 10.73
C GLY A 149 6.10 15.08 11.44
N LEU A 150 4.90 14.92 10.92
CA LEU A 150 3.85 14.07 11.47
C LEU A 150 3.66 12.77 10.65
N ILE A 151 3.28 11.69 11.32
CA ILE A 151 2.80 10.48 10.66
C ILE A 151 1.29 10.61 10.47
N HIS A 152 0.82 10.48 9.24
CA HIS A 152 -0.59 10.50 8.89
C HIS A 152 -1.10 9.07 8.71
N TYR A 153 -2.33 8.82 9.18
CA TYR A 153 -3.08 7.58 8.95
C TYR A 153 -4.46 7.94 8.42
N ALA A 154 -4.75 7.63 7.18
CA ALA A 154 -5.99 8.00 6.50
C ALA A 154 -6.77 6.77 6.03
N SER A 155 -8.08 6.75 6.28
CA SER A 155 -9.02 5.70 5.90
C SER A 155 -8.69 4.33 6.53
N GLY A 156 -9.01 3.23 5.86
CA GLY A 156 -8.86 1.87 6.35
C GLY A 156 -10.17 1.30 6.89
N GLN A 157 -10.05 0.32 7.77
CA GLN A 157 -11.16 -0.31 8.47
C GLN A 157 -11.02 -0.16 9.98
N SER A 158 -12.18 -0.20 10.66
CA SER A 158 -12.30 -0.24 12.12
C SER A 158 -13.45 -1.16 12.52
N PRO A 159 -13.46 -1.75 13.73
CA PRO A 159 -14.62 -2.47 14.23
C PRO A 159 -15.88 -1.60 14.24
N ARG A 160 -17.02 -2.21 13.86
CA ARG A 160 -18.35 -1.52 13.88
C ARG A 160 -18.90 -1.36 15.29
N GLY A 161 -18.42 -2.17 16.23
CA GLY A 161 -18.87 -2.23 17.62
C GLY A 161 -17.84 -2.94 18.48
N GLU A 162 -18.29 -3.70 19.50
CA GLU A 162 -17.39 -4.41 20.41
C GLU A 162 -16.73 -5.65 19.80
N ALA A 163 -17.39 -6.29 18.81
CA ALA A 163 -16.84 -7.45 18.10
C ALA A 163 -15.65 -7.01 17.20
N ASN A 164 -14.54 -7.77 17.28
CA ASN A 164 -13.30 -7.48 16.59
C ASN A 164 -12.46 -8.75 16.36
N VAL A 165 -13.06 -9.76 15.72
CA VAL A 165 -12.39 -11.05 15.47
C VAL A 165 -12.58 -11.55 14.04
N GLU A 166 -13.71 -11.19 13.41
CA GLU A 166 -14.07 -11.63 12.07
C GLU A 166 -14.04 -10.44 11.09
N ARG A 167 -13.79 -10.71 9.81
CA ARG A 167 -13.79 -9.66 8.77
C ARG A 167 -15.15 -8.93 8.69
N SER A 168 -16.25 -9.63 8.97
CA SER A 168 -17.60 -9.07 9.02
C SER A 168 -17.84 -8.09 10.17
N ASP A 169 -16.99 -8.08 11.19
CA ASP A 169 -17.10 -7.14 12.32
C ASP A 169 -16.65 -5.73 11.94
N HIS A 170 -15.99 -5.56 10.80
CA HIS A 170 -15.31 -4.34 10.39
C HIS A 170 -16.08 -3.55 9.34
N THR A 171 -15.76 -2.27 9.24
CA THR A 171 -16.28 -1.36 8.22
C THR A 171 -15.21 -0.35 7.81
N GLU A 172 -15.30 0.13 6.58
CA GLU A 172 -14.48 1.24 6.10
C GLU A 172 -14.80 2.51 6.87
N VAL A 173 -13.75 3.33 7.11
CA VAL A 173 -13.85 4.55 7.89
C VAL A 173 -13.32 5.77 7.12
N HIS A 174 -13.86 6.94 7.47
CA HIS A 174 -13.43 8.24 6.94
C HIS A 174 -12.30 8.87 7.75
N ASP A 175 -11.80 8.19 8.77
CA ASP A 175 -10.84 8.75 9.69
C ASP A 175 -9.57 9.22 8.99
N HIS A 176 -9.08 10.38 9.44
CA HIS A 176 -7.76 10.86 9.13
C HIS A 176 -7.15 11.39 10.43
N TRP A 177 -6.09 10.74 10.84
CA TRP A 177 -5.35 11.05 12.07
C TRP A 177 -3.93 11.46 11.72
N CYS A 178 -3.35 12.36 12.52
CA CYS A 178 -1.92 12.58 12.54
C CYS A 178 -1.34 12.26 13.91
N PHE A 179 -0.17 11.62 13.91
CA PHE A 179 0.63 11.28 15.07
C PHE A 179 1.88 12.14 15.11
N ASP A 180 2.12 12.77 16.24
CA ASP A 180 3.35 13.50 16.51
C ASP A 180 4.32 12.60 17.29
N PRO A 181 5.41 12.12 16.66
CA PRO A 181 6.38 11.28 17.36
C PRO A 181 7.10 11.97 18.52
N SER A 182 7.05 13.29 18.60
CA SER A 182 7.75 14.04 19.65
C SER A 182 6.98 14.10 20.96
N ASP A 183 5.63 14.08 20.91
CA ASP A 183 4.77 14.10 22.10
C ASP A 183 3.94 12.82 22.28
N GLY A 184 3.98 11.90 21.30
CA GLY A 184 3.26 10.62 21.33
C GLY A 184 1.74 10.76 21.19
N GLN A 185 1.24 11.89 20.66
CA GLN A 185 -0.19 12.17 20.60
C GLN A 185 -0.77 12.04 19.19
N TRP A 186 -1.97 11.48 19.11
CA TRP A 186 -2.80 11.46 17.92
C TRP A 186 -3.77 12.65 17.93
N ARG A 187 -3.95 13.27 16.76
CA ARG A 187 -4.89 14.37 16.53
C ARG A 187 -5.74 14.07 15.31
N ALA A 188 -7.06 14.32 15.42
CA ALA A 188 -7.96 14.19 14.27
C ALA A 188 -7.74 15.33 13.29
N LEU A 189 -7.80 15.01 12.01
CA LEU A 189 -7.78 15.93 10.88
C LEU A 189 -9.10 15.81 10.09
N ALA A 190 -9.28 16.66 9.08
CA ALA A 190 -10.45 16.57 8.20
C ALA A 190 -10.58 15.14 7.64
N PRO A 191 -11.75 14.50 7.78
CA PRO A 191 -11.95 13.12 7.32
C PRO A 191 -11.85 13.02 5.82
N ILE A 192 -11.28 11.89 5.32
CA ILE A 192 -11.24 11.62 3.88
C ILE A 192 -12.68 11.43 3.35
N PRO A 193 -13.05 12.04 2.20
CA PRO A 193 -14.42 11.99 1.70
C PRO A 193 -14.93 10.58 1.36
N THR A 194 -14.04 9.69 0.88
CA THR A 194 -14.42 8.32 0.54
C THR A 194 -13.78 7.33 1.51
N ALA A 195 -14.59 6.72 2.38
CA ALA A 195 -14.16 5.62 3.24
C ALA A 195 -13.78 4.41 2.39
N ARG A 196 -12.63 3.79 2.66
CA ARG A 196 -12.12 2.65 1.89
C ARG A 196 -10.99 1.93 2.62
N ASN A 197 -10.79 0.68 2.28
CA ASN A 197 -9.66 -0.11 2.73
C ASN A 197 -8.74 -0.48 1.55
N SER A 198 -7.55 -1.03 1.85
CA SER A 198 -6.59 -1.55 0.86
C SER A 198 -6.23 -0.53 -0.24
N ALA A 199 -6.31 0.76 0.09
CA ALA A 199 -5.85 1.86 -0.75
C ALA A 199 -4.34 2.05 -0.59
N THR A 200 -3.76 2.85 -1.49
CA THR A 200 -2.38 3.30 -1.37
C THR A 200 -2.26 4.81 -1.48
N GLY A 201 -1.11 5.36 -1.11
CA GLY A 201 -0.89 6.79 -1.19
C GLY A 201 0.52 7.22 -0.82
N GLY A 202 0.73 8.53 -0.80
CA GLY A 202 2.00 9.13 -0.41
C GLY A 202 2.03 10.63 -0.65
N TRP A 203 3.05 11.29 -0.10
CA TRP A 203 3.21 12.73 -0.19
C TRP A 203 3.84 13.16 -1.52
N GLN A 204 3.13 14.00 -2.26
CA GLN A 204 3.60 14.60 -3.51
C GLN A 204 3.39 16.11 -3.45
N ASN A 205 4.42 16.90 -3.73
CA ASN A 205 4.39 18.38 -3.70
C ASN A 205 3.83 18.96 -2.39
N GLY A 206 4.08 18.29 -1.25
CA GLY A 206 3.59 18.73 0.06
C GLY A 206 2.12 18.41 0.36
N GLN A 207 1.45 17.63 -0.48
CA GLN A 207 0.08 17.16 -0.33
C GLN A 207 0.04 15.63 -0.26
N LEU A 208 -0.90 15.05 0.51
CA LEU A 208 -1.08 13.61 0.62
C LEU A 208 -2.08 13.14 -0.45
N VAL A 209 -1.62 12.31 -1.36
CA VAL A 209 -2.45 11.64 -2.37
C VAL A 209 -2.86 10.27 -1.83
N VAL A 210 -4.17 9.95 -1.86
CA VAL A 210 -4.72 8.62 -1.54
C VAL A 210 -5.54 8.13 -2.74
N THR A 211 -5.30 6.92 -3.21
CA THR A 211 -5.90 6.42 -4.46
C THR A 211 -6.26 4.95 -4.39
N GLY A 212 -7.26 4.54 -5.19
CA GLY A 212 -7.72 3.16 -5.25
C GLY A 212 -8.39 2.70 -3.97
N GLY A 213 -8.21 1.41 -3.66
CA GLY A 213 -8.84 0.75 -2.52
C GLY A 213 -10.19 0.15 -2.87
N ARG A 214 -10.90 -0.31 -1.86
CA ARG A 214 -12.22 -0.95 -2.01
C ARG A 214 -13.15 -0.65 -0.84
N THR A 215 -14.42 -0.92 -1.08
CA THR A 215 -15.49 -1.01 -0.10
C THR A 215 -16.16 -2.38 -0.23
N ALA A 216 -17.19 -2.63 0.59
CA ALA A 216 -18.06 -3.79 0.42
C ALA A 216 -18.71 -3.86 -0.98
N SER A 217 -18.82 -2.73 -1.70
CA SER A 217 -19.40 -2.65 -3.05
C SER A 217 -18.41 -2.96 -4.18
N GLY A 218 -17.12 -3.11 -3.87
CA GLY A 218 -16.06 -3.43 -4.84
C GLY A 218 -14.93 -2.40 -4.87
N ASN A 219 -14.05 -2.55 -5.85
CA ASN A 219 -12.87 -1.71 -6.02
C ASN A 219 -13.22 -0.30 -6.47
N LEU A 220 -12.39 0.64 -6.06
CA LEU A 220 -12.50 2.06 -6.37
C LEU A 220 -11.36 2.50 -7.29
N ALA A 221 -11.67 3.49 -8.15
CA ALA A 221 -10.66 4.25 -8.90
C ALA A 221 -10.42 5.64 -8.30
N VAL A 222 -11.12 5.99 -7.22
CA VAL A 222 -11.12 7.31 -6.61
C VAL A 222 -9.71 7.71 -6.18
N THR A 223 -9.32 8.94 -6.53
CA THR A 223 -8.12 9.63 -6.03
C THR A 223 -8.55 10.88 -5.29
N GLU A 224 -8.04 11.05 -4.09
CA GLU A 224 -8.29 12.22 -3.25
C GLU A 224 -6.97 12.75 -2.71
N VAL A 225 -6.88 14.07 -2.62
CA VAL A 225 -5.67 14.80 -2.24
C VAL A 225 -5.97 15.69 -1.05
N TYR A 226 -5.17 15.55 0.00
CA TYR A 226 -5.24 16.34 1.22
C TYR A 226 -4.22 17.47 1.20
N ASP A 227 -4.68 18.69 1.46
CA ASP A 227 -3.83 19.85 1.65
C ASP A 227 -3.68 20.15 3.16
N PRO A 228 -2.49 19.94 3.76
CA PRO A 228 -2.27 20.18 5.17
C PRO A 228 -2.32 21.66 5.57
N LYS A 229 -2.24 22.59 4.61
CA LYS A 229 -2.32 24.04 4.88
C LYS A 229 -3.74 24.50 5.18
N THR A 230 -4.72 23.83 4.59
CA THR A 230 -6.15 24.16 4.72
C THR A 230 -6.92 23.14 5.53
N ASP A 231 -6.32 21.99 5.86
CA ASP A 231 -6.96 20.81 6.43
C ASP A 231 -8.18 20.37 5.60
N GLN A 232 -8.00 20.24 4.28
CA GLN A 232 -9.09 19.88 3.37
C GLN A 232 -8.66 18.82 2.36
N TRP A 233 -9.64 17.99 1.97
CA TRP A 233 -9.52 17.03 0.89
C TRP A 233 -10.22 17.56 -0.37
N HIS A 234 -9.67 17.22 -1.54
CA HIS A 234 -10.31 17.46 -2.84
C HIS A 234 -10.15 16.22 -3.74
N ALA A 235 -11.10 16.05 -4.66
CA ALA A 235 -11.04 15.01 -5.65
C ALA A 235 -9.99 15.33 -6.72
N ALA A 236 -9.34 14.29 -7.25
CA ALA A 236 -8.38 14.36 -8.34
C ALA A 236 -8.68 13.29 -9.40
N ALA A 237 -7.93 13.30 -10.51
CA ALA A 237 -8.11 12.35 -11.61
C ALA A 237 -8.09 10.90 -11.07
N PRO A 238 -9.14 10.10 -11.36
CA PRO A 238 -9.22 8.73 -10.88
C PRO A 238 -8.15 7.84 -11.52
N LEU A 239 -7.75 6.76 -10.82
CA LEU A 239 -6.95 5.69 -11.42
C LEU A 239 -7.61 5.20 -12.71
N PRO A 240 -6.84 4.84 -13.75
CA PRO A 240 -7.39 4.30 -14.98
C PRO A 240 -8.17 2.99 -14.81
N LEU A 241 -7.85 2.22 -13.76
CA LEU A 241 -8.54 0.98 -13.37
C LEU A 241 -8.86 1.02 -11.88
N PRO A 242 -10.03 0.51 -11.45
CA PRO A 242 -10.32 0.33 -10.03
C PRO A 242 -9.47 -0.81 -9.48
N GLN A 243 -8.54 -0.48 -8.56
CA GLN A 243 -7.57 -1.41 -7.98
C GLN A 243 -7.55 -1.31 -6.46
N ALA A 244 -7.42 -2.45 -5.78
CA ALA A 244 -7.27 -2.55 -4.33
C ALA A 244 -6.20 -3.57 -3.96
N GLY A 245 -5.64 -3.49 -2.75
CA GLY A 245 -4.49 -4.31 -2.36
C GLY A 245 -3.23 -3.93 -3.15
N THR A 246 -3.15 -2.66 -3.54
CA THR A 246 -2.04 -2.06 -4.30
C THR A 246 -0.91 -1.60 -3.38
N ALA A 247 0.29 -1.52 -3.93
CA ALA A 247 1.41 -0.83 -3.29
C ALA A 247 1.66 0.54 -3.89
N GLY A 248 2.10 1.50 -3.06
CA GLY A 248 2.51 2.83 -3.49
C GLY A 248 3.92 3.17 -3.07
N ALA A 249 4.64 3.91 -3.92
CA ALA A 249 5.94 4.45 -3.58
C ALA A 249 6.11 5.86 -4.16
N ILE A 250 6.64 6.78 -3.35
CA ILE A 250 7.04 8.10 -3.85
C ILE A 250 8.45 8.01 -4.41
N ALA A 251 8.59 8.30 -5.69
CA ALA A 251 9.90 8.35 -6.34
C ALA A 251 9.96 9.57 -7.27
N ARG A 252 11.07 10.30 -7.21
CA ARG A 252 11.25 11.57 -7.94
C ARG A 252 10.08 12.55 -7.75
N GLY A 253 9.55 12.62 -6.49
CA GLY A 253 8.45 13.50 -6.11
C GLY A 253 7.08 13.12 -6.70
N ARG A 254 6.90 11.88 -7.18
CA ARG A 254 5.65 11.40 -7.79
C ARG A 254 5.21 10.07 -7.18
N LEU A 255 3.90 9.90 -7.01
CA LEU A 255 3.31 8.64 -6.57
C LEU A 255 3.30 7.63 -7.72
N HIS A 256 3.85 6.46 -7.45
CA HIS A 256 3.83 5.28 -8.30
C HIS A 256 2.98 4.21 -7.63
N VAL A 257 2.08 3.57 -8.38
CA VAL A 257 1.12 2.55 -7.89
C VAL A 257 1.33 1.26 -8.65
N PHE A 258 1.31 0.13 -7.93
CA PHE A 258 1.64 -1.19 -8.47
C PHE A 258 0.62 -2.25 -8.05
N GLY A 259 0.26 -3.15 -8.97
CA GLY A 259 -0.45 -4.38 -8.70
C GLY A 259 -1.87 -4.17 -8.15
N GLY A 260 -2.24 -5.07 -7.24
CA GLY A 260 -3.58 -5.14 -6.67
C GLY A 260 -4.40 -6.31 -7.21
N GLU A 261 -5.63 -6.40 -6.73
CA GLU A 261 -6.57 -7.47 -7.09
C GLU A 261 -7.99 -6.94 -7.34
N ILE A 262 -8.80 -7.73 -8.01
CA ILE A 262 -10.23 -7.55 -8.15
C ILE A 262 -10.92 -8.92 -8.07
N PHE A 263 -12.12 -8.97 -7.47
CA PHE A 263 -12.89 -10.22 -7.34
C PHE A 263 -14.06 -10.32 -8.33
N THR A 264 -14.59 -9.19 -8.77
CA THR A 264 -15.75 -9.11 -9.66
C THR A 264 -15.54 -8.07 -10.77
N PRO A 265 -16.05 -8.27 -11.98
CA PRO A 265 -16.85 -9.42 -12.45
C PRO A 265 -16.01 -10.69 -12.65
N GLU A 266 -14.71 -10.59 -12.84
CA GLU A 266 -13.77 -11.70 -13.00
C GLU A 266 -12.58 -11.50 -12.06
N ALA A 267 -12.29 -12.51 -11.23
CA ALA A 267 -11.23 -12.44 -10.25
C ALA A 267 -9.84 -12.47 -10.93
N ARG A 268 -9.02 -11.45 -10.67
CA ARG A 268 -7.64 -11.39 -11.16
C ARG A 268 -6.74 -10.53 -10.26
N VAL A 269 -5.44 -10.67 -10.42
CA VAL A 269 -4.42 -9.74 -9.94
C VAL A 269 -3.94 -8.85 -11.07
N PHE A 270 -3.52 -7.65 -10.75
CA PHE A 270 -3.08 -6.65 -11.72
C PHE A 270 -1.56 -6.67 -11.91
N ALA A 271 -1.13 -6.60 -13.19
CA ALA A 271 0.25 -6.29 -13.56
C ALA A 271 0.45 -4.78 -13.73
N GLU A 272 -0.63 -4.07 -14.01
CA GLU A 272 -0.64 -2.67 -14.39
C GLU A 272 -0.03 -1.81 -13.29
N ALA A 273 0.82 -0.88 -13.71
CA ALA A 273 1.48 0.10 -12.85
C ALA A 273 1.26 1.51 -13.40
N TRP A 274 1.12 2.46 -12.49
CA TRP A 274 0.74 3.83 -12.82
C TRP A 274 1.62 4.84 -12.09
N ARG A 275 1.77 6.05 -12.68
CA ARG A 275 2.41 7.20 -12.08
C ARG A 275 1.49 8.40 -12.13
N TYR A 276 1.24 9.03 -10.98
CA TYR A 276 0.43 10.23 -10.90
C TYR A 276 1.22 11.47 -11.30
N GLN A 277 0.66 12.25 -12.19
CA GLN A 277 1.15 13.56 -12.65
C GLN A 277 0.27 14.66 -12.06
N MET A 278 0.60 15.11 -10.86
CA MET A 278 -0.21 16.09 -10.13
C MET A 278 -0.37 17.42 -10.90
N ASP A 279 0.69 17.86 -11.59
CA ASP A 279 0.68 19.11 -12.36
C ASP A 279 -0.32 19.09 -13.53
N GLN A 280 -0.67 17.91 -14.02
CA GLN A 280 -1.58 17.68 -15.16
C GLN A 280 -2.89 17.02 -14.70
N ASP A 281 -3.00 16.72 -13.40
CA ASP A 281 -4.08 15.91 -12.82
C ASP A 281 -4.40 14.69 -13.69
N SER A 282 -3.39 13.83 -13.91
CA SER A 282 -3.52 12.69 -14.81
C SER A 282 -2.62 11.52 -14.40
N TRP A 283 -2.98 10.31 -14.85
CA TRP A 283 -2.21 9.10 -14.65
C TRP A 283 -1.47 8.68 -15.92
N GLN A 284 -0.22 8.32 -15.77
CA GLN A 284 0.59 7.75 -16.86
C GLN A 284 0.88 6.27 -16.61
N PRO A 285 0.74 5.41 -17.61
CA PRO A 285 1.14 4.01 -17.49
C PRO A 285 2.65 3.89 -17.35
N LEU A 286 3.06 2.94 -16.53
CA LEU A 286 4.42 2.45 -16.39
C LEU A 286 4.56 1.08 -17.07
N PRO A 287 5.79 0.54 -17.22
CA PRO A 287 5.97 -0.86 -17.55
C PRO A 287 5.26 -1.76 -16.53
N ASP A 288 4.48 -2.71 -17.02
CA ASP A 288 3.75 -3.65 -16.18
C ASP A 288 4.71 -4.45 -15.31
N MET A 289 4.25 -4.85 -14.11
CA MET A 289 5.01 -5.73 -13.22
C MET A 289 5.26 -7.07 -13.93
N PRO A 290 6.49 -7.61 -13.89
CA PRO A 290 6.76 -8.93 -14.47
C PRO A 290 5.91 -10.04 -13.88
N THR A 291 5.67 -9.98 -12.56
CA THR A 291 4.79 -10.90 -11.83
C THR A 291 3.60 -10.12 -11.27
N PRO A 292 2.38 -10.26 -11.82
CA PRO A 292 1.18 -9.64 -11.26
C PRO A 292 0.94 -10.10 -9.82
N ARG A 293 0.70 -9.18 -8.89
CA ARG A 293 0.50 -9.49 -7.46
C ARG A 293 -0.36 -8.45 -6.76
N HIS A 294 -1.03 -8.87 -5.68
CA HIS A 294 -1.70 -7.99 -4.73
C HIS A 294 -1.11 -8.17 -3.32
N GLY A 295 -1.53 -7.37 -2.35
CA GLY A 295 -1.00 -7.41 -0.98
C GLY A 295 0.51 -7.25 -0.96
N VAL A 296 1.03 -6.58 -1.96
CA VAL A 296 2.44 -6.35 -2.26
C VAL A 296 2.91 -5.06 -1.59
N GLY A 297 4.19 -4.98 -1.21
CA GLY A 297 4.80 -3.76 -0.69
C GLY A 297 5.69 -3.07 -1.73
N ALA A 298 5.77 -1.74 -1.67
CA ALA A 298 6.68 -0.96 -2.52
C ALA A 298 7.40 0.14 -1.73
N VAL A 299 8.70 0.28 -1.94
CA VAL A 299 9.52 1.35 -1.38
C VAL A 299 10.53 1.87 -2.39
N THR A 300 10.91 3.13 -2.25
CA THR A 300 11.98 3.75 -3.04
C THR A 300 13.31 3.71 -2.28
N LEU A 301 14.35 3.17 -2.91
CA LEU A 301 15.73 3.24 -2.44
C LEU A 301 16.60 3.83 -3.56
N GLY A 302 17.12 5.03 -3.37
CA GLY A 302 17.84 5.77 -4.39
C GLY A 302 16.98 6.09 -5.62
N ASP A 303 17.40 5.62 -6.80
CA ASP A 303 16.70 5.80 -8.09
C ASP A 303 15.80 4.62 -8.49
N LYS A 304 15.57 3.68 -7.57
CA LYS A 304 14.85 2.43 -7.84
C LYS A 304 13.65 2.29 -6.93
N ILE A 305 12.58 1.68 -7.45
CA ILE A 305 11.43 1.24 -6.68
C ILE A 305 11.52 -0.28 -6.52
N HIS A 306 11.56 -0.72 -5.28
CA HIS A 306 11.57 -2.12 -4.87
C HIS A 306 10.15 -2.57 -4.57
N VAL A 307 9.68 -3.64 -5.24
CA VAL A 307 8.34 -4.23 -5.09
C VAL A 307 8.49 -5.64 -4.55
N VAL A 308 7.99 -5.90 -3.34
CA VAL A 308 8.33 -7.10 -2.56
C VAL A 308 7.10 -7.85 -2.06
N GLY A 309 7.22 -9.17 -1.98
CA GLY A 309 6.17 -10.05 -1.45
C GLY A 309 4.91 -10.05 -2.32
N GLY A 310 3.76 -10.17 -1.67
CA GLY A 310 2.44 -10.20 -2.30
C GLY A 310 2.01 -11.59 -2.74
N ALA A 311 0.84 -11.68 -3.36
CA ALA A 311 0.27 -12.94 -3.85
C ALA A 311 -0.07 -12.87 -5.34
N THR A 312 0.13 -13.97 -6.06
CA THR A 312 -0.08 -14.11 -7.51
C THR A 312 -1.50 -14.51 -7.88
N SER A 313 -2.35 -14.74 -6.89
CA SER A 313 -3.78 -15.06 -7.05
C SER A 313 -4.61 -14.17 -6.14
N PRO A 314 -5.84 -13.81 -6.49
CA PRO A 314 -6.72 -13.05 -5.59
C PRO A 314 -6.96 -13.75 -4.25
N GLY A 315 -7.07 -12.99 -3.18
CA GLY A 315 -7.31 -13.50 -1.82
C GLY A 315 -6.08 -14.13 -1.16
N GLY A 316 -6.30 -15.17 -0.34
CA GLY A 316 -5.29 -15.72 0.57
C GLY A 316 -4.29 -16.72 -0.02
N SER A 317 -4.26 -16.95 -1.35
CA SER A 317 -3.42 -17.96 -1.99
C SER A 317 -2.38 -17.36 -2.94
N GLY A 318 -1.34 -18.13 -3.27
CA GLY A 318 -0.30 -17.68 -4.20
C GLY A 318 0.73 -16.75 -3.57
N THR A 319 0.87 -16.78 -2.23
CA THR A 319 1.87 -16.00 -1.49
C THR A 319 3.28 -16.18 -2.06
N SER A 320 4.01 -15.08 -2.25
CA SER A 320 5.26 -15.01 -3.00
C SER A 320 6.38 -14.39 -2.17
N ASP A 321 7.61 -14.78 -2.47
CA ASP A 321 8.85 -14.19 -1.98
C ASP A 321 9.52 -13.25 -3.00
N LYS A 322 8.84 -12.96 -4.09
CA LYS A 322 9.37 -12.14 -5.18
C LYS A 322 9.82 -10.76 -4.72
N HIS A 323 10.97 -10.35 -5.24
CA HIS A 323 11.53 -9.02 -5.09
C HIS A 323 11.93 -8.50 -6.48
N GLU A 324 11.09 -7.63 -7.01
CA GLU A 324 11.26 -7.03 -8.34
C GLU A 324 11.60 -5.54 -8.19
N VAL A 325 12.45 -5.03 -9.04
CA VAL A 325 12.99 -3.67 -8.94
C VAL A 325 12.76 -2.92 -10.24
N LEU A 326 11.98 -1.84 -10.17
CA LEU A 326 11.80 -0.91 -11.28
C LEU A 326 12.87 0.18 -11.22
N ARG A 327 13.69 0.27 -12.29
CA ARG A 327 14.60 1.40 -12.49
C ARG A 327 13.85 2.54 -13.17
N LEU A 328 13.82 3.70 -12.53
CA LEU A 328 13.25 4.90 -13.12
C LEU A 328 14.22 5.47 -14.18
N GLN A 329 13.75 5.65 -15.40
CA GLN A 329 14.53 6.34 -16.44
C GLN A 329 14.72 7.81 -16.04
N ALA A 330 15.90 8.37 -16.37
CA ALA A 330 16.10 9.81 -16.25
C ALA A 330 15.05 10.52 -17.13
N GLY A 331 14.18 11.32 -16.52
CA GLY A 331 13.18 12.12 -17.21
C GLY A 331 13.81 13.38 -17.75
#